data_159f0095ad15160629f87b9f759d57f9
#
_entry.id   159f0095ad15160629f87b9f759d57f9
#
_cell.length_a   1.000
_cell.length_b   1.000
_cell.length_c   1.000
_cell.angle_alpha   90.00
_cell.angle_beta   90.00
_cell.angle_gamma   90.00
#
_symmetry.space_group_name_H-M   'P 1'
#
loop_
_entity.id
_entity.type
_entity.pdbx_description
1 polymer ?
#
loop_
_entity_poly.entity_id
_entity_poly.type
_entity_poly.pdbx_seq_one_letter_code
_entity_poly.pdbx_strand_id
1 'polypeptide(L)'
;MSEEKLIKVLKSLPLFAKNFLIIHDKSGAEKHFVFNRAQQYIHERLEAQLAATGKVRALVLKGRQQGVSTLIQARFFHKTVTKRGKKSFILTHHADSTRALFEMTKRYSENIVAPFPQPDKKNDNTLMYEGLESGYRVGTAGSVEVGRGMTNQYLHLSEYAFYKDAAKIGMGLMNTVAEIDDTEVIKESTANGQANDFYADWQAAKNGSSRYQAIFVPWYWQDEYCIDDASFVPTDEERDWLEKFGENGLKPGHLNWRRIKLQDIKGDHEQKCRKFKQEYPFTDDEAFLSSITDTFINVEHVMKARKTQVDSHSNLVLGVDPARMGDDRIAIIRRRGRRAYGLETHYNIDLMQLAGIIKRIIDKEEPKRVCIDCIGIGAGVVDRLHELGYTDIVLGVNVACKPEDPARYKNTRAELWDRGREWLIQDMPVEIPDSDELQTDLCGLGYKYDSSDKLQIESKIDAKKRGLLSPDCAEAFILTFFGGEYVVDGGYQVNRLPDHTAGRLI
;
A
#
# COMPACT_ATOMS: atom_id res chain seq x y z
N MET A 1 45.28 -11.54 -16.80
CA MET A 1 45.16 -11.30 -15.34
C MET A 1 45.95 -12.39 -14.65
N SER A 2 46.75 -12.10 -13.61
CA SER A 2 47.46 -13.15 -12.85
C SER A 2 46.43 -14.01 -12.10
N GLU A 3 46.80 -15.28 -11.81
CA GLU A 3 45.94 -16.22 -11.09
C GLU A 3 45.49 -15.68 -9.73
N GLU A 4 46.39 -15.08 -8.97
CA GLU A 4 46.12 -14.46 -7.68
C GLU A 4 45.10 -13.31 -7.80
N LYS A 5 45.25 -12.47 -8.83
CA LYS A 5 44.30 -11.39 -9.12
C LYS A 5 42.91 -11.91 -9.53
N LEU A 6 42.88 -13.01 -10.29
CA LEU A 6 41.65 -13.68 -10.68
C LEU A 6 40.90 -14.22 -9.45
N ILE A 7 41.59 -14.92 -8.54
CA ILE A 7 41.03 -15.45 -7.30
C ILE A 7 40.40 -14.31 -6.45
N LYS A 8 41.10 -13.17 -6.35
CA LYS A 8 40.57 -11.99 -5.61
C LYS A 8 39.29 -11.44 -6.26
N VAL A 9 39.24 -11.37 -7.58
CA VAL A 9 38.09 -10.91 -8.33
C VAL A 9 36.92 -11.88 -8.17
N LEU A 10 37.17 -13.18 -8.24
CA LEU A 10 36.12 -14.20 -8.06
C LEU A 10 35.49 -14.21 -6.66
N LYS A 11 36.24 -13.80 -5.64
CA LYS A 11 35.74 -13.72 -4.26
C LYS A 11 34.99 -12.41 -3.93
N SER A 12 35.07 -11.42 -4.81
CA SER A 12 34.49 -10.08 -4.56
C SER A 12 33.46 -9.72 -5.63
N LEU A 13 32.18 -9.68 -5.26
CA LEU A 13 31.12 -9.30 -6.20
C LEU A 13 31.36 -7.92 -6.85
N PRO A 14 31.77 -6.84 -6.13
CA PRO A 14 32.04 -5.55 -6.77
C PRO A 14 33.17 -5.62 -7.80
N LEU A 15 34.24 -6.37 -7.53
CA LEU A 15 35.35 -6.58 -8.49
C LEU A 15 34.92 -7.46 -9.66
N PHE A 16 34.12 -8.49 -9.41
CA PHE A 16 33.55 -9.34 -10.45
C PHE A 16 32.65 -8.53 -11.40
N ALA A 17 31.73 -7.75 -10.84
CA ALA A 17 30.81 -6.90 -11.61
C ALA A 17 31.60 -5.91 -12.49
N LYS A 18 32.55 -5.20 -11.90
CA LYS A 18 33.39 -4.24 -12.61
C LYS A 18 34.21 -4.84 -13.76
N ASN A 19 34.63 -6.07 -13.65
CA ASN A 19 35.54 -6.70 -14.65
C ASN A 19 34.79 -7.55 -15.69
N PHE A 20 33.61 -8.11 -15.34
CA PHE A 20 32.96 -9.14 -16.15
C PHE A 20 31.51 -8.89 -16.48
N LEU A 21 30.80 -8.00 -15.76
CA LEU A 21 29.39 -7.76 -16.02
C LEU A 21 29.16 -6.49 -16.83
N ILE A 22 28.40 -6.62 -17.90
CA ILE A 22 27.96 -5.49 -18.74
C ILE A 22 26.51 -5.16 -18.45
N ILE A 23 26.22 -3.90 -18.25
CA ILE A 23 24.87 -3.35 -18.11
C ILE A 23 24.60 -2.30 -19.18
N HIS A 24 23.32 -2.08 -19.52
CA HIS A 24 22.93 -0.88 -20.23
C HIS A 24 22.63 0.22 -19.21
N ASP A 25 23.14 1.40 -19.44
CA ASP A 25 22.71 2.58 -18.70
C ASP A 25 21.35 3.09 -19.25
N LYS A 26 20.83 4.20 -18.70
CA LYS A 26 19.56 4.76 -19.13
C LYS A 26 19.58 5.33 -20.56
N SER A 27 20.75 5.60 -21.12
CA SER A 27 20.90 6.00 -22.53
C SER A 27 20.91 4.81 -23.49
N GLY A 28 20.93 3.57 -22.96
CA GLY A 28 21.10 2.35 -23.73
C GLY A 28 22.56 1.97 -24.00
N ALA A 29 23.53 2.76 -23.54
CA ALA A 29 24.94 2.48 -23.73
C ALA A 29 25.42 1.33 -22.84
N GLU A 30 26.25 0.44 -23.41
CA GLU A 30 26.89 -0.65 -22.66
C GLU A 30 28.03 -0.13 -21.81
N LYS A 31 28.07 -0.56 -20.56
CA LYS A 31 29.18 -0.26 -19.65
C LYS A 31 29.41 -1.38 -18.63
N HIS A 32 30.61 -1.44 -18.09
CA HIS A 32 30.91 -2.31 -16.96
C HIS A 32 30.08 -1.92 -15.74
N PHE A 33 29.63 -2.93 -15.00
CA PHE A 33 28.79 -2.71 -13.83
C PHE A 33 29.63 -2.26 -12.63
N VAL A 34 29.59 -0.97 -12.34
CA VAL A 34 30.17 -0.36 -11.13
C VAL A 34 29.04 -0.01 -10.18
N PHE A 35 29.15 -0.43 -8.93
CA PHE A 35 28.13 -0.18 -7.92
C PHE A 35 28.00 1.32 -7.63
N ASN A 36 26.75 1.80 -7.61
CA ASN A 36 26.43 3.10 -7.04
C ASN A 36 26.38 3.02 -5.50
N ARG A 37 26.16 4.17 -4.83
CA ARG A 37 26.09 4.27 -3.38
C ARG A 37 25.07 3.31 -2.75
N ALA A 38 23.87 3.27 -3.31
CA ALA A 38 22.77 2.43 -2.82
C ALA A 38 23.14 0.93 -2.92
N GLN A 39 23.69 0.53 -4.06
CA GLN A 39 24.11 -0.84 -4.31
C GLN A 39 25.28 -1.28 -3.40
N GLN A 40 26.24 -0.39 -3.17
CA GLN A 40 27.35 -0.66 -2.27
C GLN A 40 26.86 -0.85 -0.83
N TYR A 41 25.99 0.02 -0.35
CA TYR A 41 25.39 -0.08 0.98
C TYR A 41 24.61 -1.38 1.17
N ILE A 42 23.74 -1.73 0.21
CA ILE A 42 22.98 -2.99 0.27
C ILE A 42 23.95 -4.18 0.28
N HIS A 43 24.95 -4.18 -0.60
CA HIS A 43 25.94 -5.26 -0.68
C HIS A 43 26.64 -5.47 0.67
N GLU A 44 27.13 -4.43 1.32
CA GLU A 44 27.78 -4.48 2.62
C GLU A 44 26.88 -5.06 3.71
N ARG A 45 25.60 -4.67 3.72
CA ARG A 45 24.60 -5.21 4.67
C ARG A 45 24.35 -6.70 4.45
N LEU A 46 24.24 -7.12 3.19
CA LEU A 46 24.04 -8.53 2.85
C LEU A 46 25.27 -9.38 3.20
N GLU A 47 26.49 -8.88 2.95
CA GLU A 47 27.74 -9.56 3.33
C GLU A 47 27.90 -9.65 4.85
N ALA A 48 27.58 -8.59 5.58
CA ALA A 48 27.61 -8.59 7.04
C ALA A 48 26.65 -9.65 7.63
N GLN A 49 25.43 -9.75 7.11
CA GLN A 49 24.48 -10.77 7.54
C GLN A 49 24.96 -12.18 7.19
N LEU A 50 25.49 -12.38 5.96
CA LEU A 50 26.02 -13.65 5.52
C LEU A 50 27.18 -14.12 6.43
N ALA A 51 28.10 -13.21 6.75
CA ALA A 51 29.22 -13.51 7.64
C ALA A 51 28.77 -13.84 9.08
N ALA A 52 27.75 -13.16 9.59
CA ALA A 52 27.25 -13.35 10.96
C ALA A 52 26.41 -14.62 11.12
N THR A 53 25.62 -14.99 10.11
CA THR A 53 24.58 -16.03 10.24
C THR A 53 24.73 -17.20 9.27
N GLY A 54 25.68 -17.15 8.34
CA GLY A 54 25.81 -18.09 7.23
C GLY A 54 24.74 -17.95 6.14
N LYS A 55 23.75 -17.05 6.32
CA LYS A 55 22.59 -16.92 5.44
C LYS A 55 22.26 -15.46 5.17
N VAL A 56 21.49 -15.20 4.11
CA VAL A 56 20.90 -13.89 3.87
C VAL A 56 19.37 -14.01 3.89
N ARG A 57 18.75 -13.20 4.72
CA ARG A 57 17.31 -12.98 4.78
C ARG A 57 17.09 -11.47 4.85
N ALA A 58 16.75 -10.84 3.72
CA ALA A 58 16.73 -9.39 3.62
C ALA A 58 15.44 -8.87 3.00
N LEU A 59 14.96 -7.74 3.52
CA LEU A 59 13.91 -6.90 2.96
C LEU A 59 14.57 -5.60 2.51
N VAL A 60 14.41 -5.23 1.25
CA VAL A 60 14.96 -3.98 0.70
C VAL A 60 13.81 -3.07 0.29
N LEU A 61 13.61 -2.00 1.06
CA LEU A 61 12.69 -0.92 0.71
C LEU A 61 13.47 0.20 0.03
N LYS A 62 13.04 0.58 -1.15
CA LYS A 62 13.81 1.48 -2.03
C LYS A 62 12.92 2.53 -2.69
N GLY A 63 13.51 3.64 -3.12
CA GLY A 63 12.94 4.50 -4.14
C GLY A 63 13.04 3.86 -5.54
N ARG A 64 12.37 4.46 -6.52
CA ARG A 64 12.42 3.99 -7.92
C ARG A 64 13.82 4.06 -8.51
N GLN A 65 14.13 3.12 -9.39
CA GLN A 65 15.28 3.09 -10.30
C GLN A 65 16.67 3.26 -9.64
N GLN A 66 16.83 2.77 -8.42
CA GLN A 66 18.12 2.80 -7.71
C GLN A 66 19.05 1.61 -8.04
N GLY A 67 18.66 0.78 -9.00
CA GLY A 67 19.48 -0.34 -9.47
C GLY A 67 19.56 -1.53 -8.51
N VAL A 68 18.60 -1.65 -7.56
CA VAL A 68 18.58 -2.74 -6.57
C VAL A 68 18.41 -4.09 -7.23
N SER A 69 17.44 -4.24 -8.13
CA SER A 69 17.23 -5.48 -8.87
C SER A 69 18.47 -5.87 -9.68
N THR A 70 19.18 -4.89 -10.28
CA THR A 70 20.44 -5.11 -11.01
C THR A 70 21.52 -5.71 -10.10
N LEU A 71 21.66 -5.18 -8.88
CA LEU A 71 22.59 -5.71 -7.88
C LEU A 71 22.25 -7.15 -7.50
N ILE A 72 20.97 -7.45 -7.21
CA ILE A 72 20.55 -8.79 -6.78
C ILE A 72 20.74 -9.80 -7.93
N GLN A 73 20.40 -9.42 -9.18
CA GLN A 73 20.67 -10.26 -10.35
C GLN A 73 22.17 -10.56 -10.50
N ALA A 74 23.02 -9.55 -10.39
CA ALA A 74 24.48 -9.73 -10.47
C ALA A 74 25.01 -10.63 -9.35
N ARG A 75 24.50 -10.46 -8.11
CA ARG A 75 24.87 -11.28 -6.96
C ARG A 75 24.52 -12.76 -7.17
N PHE A 76 23.32 -13.03 -7.60
CA PHE A 76 22.87 -14.41 -7.83
C PHE A 76 23.52 -15.02 -9.07
N PHE A 77 23.72 -14.24 -10.13
CA PHE A 77 24.47 -14.69 -11.30
C PHE A 77 25.90 -15.04 -10.94
N HIS A 78 26.63 -14.16 -10.24
CA HIS A 78 27.99 -14.42 -9.77
C HIS A 78 28.09 -15.73 -9.01
N LYS A 79 27.22 -15.97 -8.03
CA LYS A 79 27.22 -17.21 -7.24
C LYS A 79 26.85 -18.45 -8.08
N THR A 80 25.99 -18.30 -9.08
CA THR A 80 25.56 -19.40 -9.97
C THR A 80 26.71 -19.85 -10.89
N VAL A 81 27.51 -18.91 -11.40
CA VAL A 81 28.61 -19.24 -12.35
C VAL A 81 29.95 -19.52 -11.68
N THR A 82 30.10 -19.22 -10.39
CA THR A 82 31.35 -19.41 -9.65
C THR A 82 31.29 -20.56 -8.64
N LYS A 83 30.11 -21.09 -8.35
CA LYS A 83 29.92 -22.16 -7.35
C LYS A 83 29.11 -23.31 -7.94
N ARG A 84 29.45 -24.54 -7.54
CA ARG A 84 28.77 -25.75 -7.94
C ARG A 84 27.48 -25.97 -7.16
N GLY A 85 26.43 -26.53 -7.80
CA GLY A 85 25.17 -26.93 -7.19
C GLY A 85 24.29 -25.77 -6.76
N LYS A 86 24.45 -24.58 -7.34
CA LYS A 86 23.69 -23.37 -6.95
C LYS A 86 22.56 -23.06 -7.92
N LYS A 87 21.35 -23.03 -7.41
CA LYS A 87 20.13 -22.72 -8.17
C LYS A 87 19.53 -21.42 -7.66
N SER A 88 19.40 -20.47 -8.59
CA SER A 88 18.79 -19.15 -8.37
C SER A 88 17.39 -19.13 -8.96
N PHE A 89 16.42 -18.65 -8.20
CA PHE A 89 15.06 -18.43 -8.68
C PHE A 89 14.62 -16.98 -8.40
N ILE A 90 14.12 -16.33 -9.46
CA ILE A 90 13.64 -14.97 -9.42
C ILE A 90 12.15 -14.97 -9.73
N LEU A 91 11.34 -14.37 -8.86
CA LEU A 91 9.93 -14.15 -9.06
C LEU A 91 9.63 -12.65 -9.12
N THR A 92 8.78 -12.25 -10.05
CA THR A 92 8.28 -10.88 -10.16
C THR A 92 6.76 -10.86 -10.19
N HIS A 93 6.16 -9.70 -9.93
CA HIS A 93 4.70 -9.54 -9.94
C HIS A 93 4.10 -9.48 -11.35
N HIS A 94 4.89 -9.17 -12.40
CA HIS A 94 4.40 -8.96 -13.76
C HIS A 94 5.29 -9.63 -14.80
N ALA A 95 4.69 -10.17 -15.89
CA ALA A 95 5.42 -10.88 -16.93
C ALA A 95 6.48 -10.02 -17.65
N ASP A 96 6.19 -8.73 -17.88
CA ASP A 96 7.15 -7.82 -18.53
C ASP A 96 8.36 -7.56 -17.62
N SER A 97 8.14 -7.45 -16.30
CA SER A 97 9.22 -7.33 -15.33
C SER A 97 10.07 -8.61 -15.28
N THR A 98 9.44 -9.78 -15.36
CA THR A 98 10.14 -11.07 -15.45
C THR A 98 11.08 -11.11 -16.65
N ARG A 99 10.56 -10.73 -17.83
CA ARG A 99 11.34 -10.68 -19.06
C ARG A 99 12.50 -9.70 -18.95
N ALA A 100 12.27 -8.49 -18.45
CA ALA A 100 13.31 -7.46 -18.31
C ALA A 100 14.44 -7.92 -17.37
N LEU A 101 14.13 -8.52 -16.22
CA LEU A 101 15.16 -9.06 -15.31
C LEU A 101 15.92 -10.23 -15.93
N PHE A 102 15.24 -11.09 -16.68
CA PHE A 102 15.89 -12.21 -17.32
C PHE A 102 16.80 -11.78 -18.48
N GLU A 103 16.39 -10.82 -19.29
CA GLU A 103 17.25 -10.23 -20.35
C GLU A 103 18.51 -9.60 -19.78
N MET A 104 18.44 -8.98 -18.59
CA MET A 104 19.64 -8.51 -17.89
C MET A 104 20.61 -9.65 -17.55
N THR A 105 20.09 -10.76 -17.03
CA THR A 105 20.89 -11.94 -16.69
C THR A 105 21.46 -12.65 -17.92
N LYS A 106 20.68 -12.71 -19.01
CA LYS A 106 21.17 -13.21 -20.30
C LYS A 106 22.35 -12.39 -20.80
N ARG A 107 22.28 -11.06 -20.70
CA ARG A 107 23.38 -10.15 -21.07
C ARG A 107 24.64 -10.42 -20.25
N TYR A 108 24.51 -10.66 -18.93
CA TYR A 108 25.65 -11.08 -18.12
C TYR A 108 26.27 -12.36 -18.66
N SER A 109 25.45 -13.36 -18.99
CA SER A 109 25.89 -14.64 -19.51
C SER A 109 26.54 -14.57 -20.90
N GLU A 110 26.05 -13.67 -21.75
CA GLU A 110 26.57 -13.48 -23.13
C GLU A 110 27.89 -12.73 -23.17
N ASN A 111 28.10 -11.82 -22.24
CA ASN A 111 29.28 -10.96 -22.20
C ASN A 111 30.39 -11.51 -21.29
N ILE A 112 30.10 -12.55 -20.50
CA ILE A 112 31.14 -13.16 -19.66
C ILE A 112 32.00 -14.10 -20.50
N VAL A 113 33.33 -13.92 -20.38
CA VAL A 113 34.33 -14.70 -21.14
C VAL A 113 35.04 -15.72 -20.25
N ALA A 114 35.79 -16.62 -20.88
CA ALA A 114 36.64 -17.58 -20.14
C ALA A 114 37.38 -16.89 -18.97
N PRO A 115 37.51 -17.57 -17.80
CA PRO A 115 37.30 -19.00 -17.57
C PRO A 115 35.88 -19.43 -17.13
N PHE A 116 34.88 -18.59 -17.29
CA PHE A 116 33.52 -18.89 -16.84
C PHE A 116 32.78 -19.80 -17.84
N PRO A 117 31.91 -20.69 -17.32
CA PRO A 117 31.12 -21.56 -18.17
C PRO A 117 30.09 -20.77 -18.99
N GLN A 118 29.85 -21.23 -20.21
CA GLN A 118 28.69 -20.85 -20.97
C GLN A 118 27.51 -21.77 -20.61
N PRO A 119 26.25 -21.31 -20.69
CA PRO A 119 25.10 -22.15 -20.36
C PRO A 119 24.91 -23.24 -21.40
N ASP A 120 24.79 -24.50 -20.95
CA ASP A 120 24.47 -25.66 -21.79
C ASP A 120 23.05 -25.62 -22.29
N LYS A 121 22.11 -25.02 -21.51
CA LYS A 121 20.74 -24.82 -21.86
C LYS A 121 20.31 -23.38 -21.62
N LYS A 122 19.80 -22.74 -22.66
CA LYS A 122 19.28 -21.37 -22.65
C LYS A 122 17.90 -21.34 -23.32
N ASN A 123 16.89 -20.87 -22.60
CA ASN A 123 15.54 -20.62 -23.13
C ASN A 123 14.98 -19.30 -22.58
N ASP A 124 13.67 -19.08 -22.69
CA ASP A 124 13.03 -17.80 -22.32
C ASP A 124 12.98 -17.51 -20.81
N ASN A 125 13.24 -18.50 -19.98
CA ASN A 125 13.14 -18.37 -18.51
C ASN A 125 14.21 -19.15 -17.74
N THR A 126 15.19 -19.76 -18.42
CA THR A 126 16.16 -20.65 -17.77
C THR A 126 17.53 -20.53 -18.41
N LEU A 127 18.57 -20.45 -17.58
CA LEU A 127 19.97 -20.70 -17.92
C LEU A 127 20.47 -21.87 -17.07
N MET A 128 21.03 -22.92 -17.66
CA MET A 128 21.57 -24.07 -16.96
C MET A 128 23.04 -24.25 -17.33
N TYR A 129 23.85 -24.52 -16.31
CA TYR A 129 25.29 -24.77 -16.36
C TYR A 129 25.53 -26.21 -15.86
N GLU A 130 25.38 -27.19 -16.76
CA GLU A 130 25.37 -28.62 -16.39
C GLU A 130 26.67 -29.05 -15.73
N GLY A 131 27.81 -28.57 -16.24
CA GLY A 131 29.14 -28.83 -15.66
C GLY A 131 29.31 -28.35 -14.21
N LEU A 132 28.53 -27.33 -13.80
CA LEU A 132 28.45 -26.83 -12.42
C LEU A 132 27.26 -27.38 -11.64
N GLU A 133 26.37 -28.12 -12.26
CA GLU A 133 25.07 -28.51 -11.68
C GLU A 133 24.28 -27.28 -11.16
N SER A 134 24.51 -26.09 -11.73
CA SER A 134 23.97 -24.82 -11.31
C SER A 134 22.99 -24.28 -12.34
N GLY A 135 22.09 -23.42 -11.89
CA GLY A 135 21.08 -22.87 -12.80
C GLY A 135 20.46 -21.58 -12.30
N TYR A 136 19.89 -20.85 -13.25
CA TYR A 136 19.20 -19.58 -13.03
C TYR A 136 17.82 -19.63 -13.70
N ARG A 137 16.76 -19.37 -12.96
CA ARG A 137 15.40 -19.40 -13.46
C ARG A 137 14.61 -18.19 -13.04
N VAL A 138 13.65 -17.81 -13.87
CA VAL A 138 12.70 -16.72 -13.59
C VAL A 138 11.26 -17.18 -13.74
N GLY A 139 10.36 -16.54 -13.02
CA GLY A 139 8.92 -16.78 -13.09
C GLY A 139 8.11 -15.54 -12.75
N THR A 140 6.80 -15.60 -13.01
CA THR A 140 5.85 -14.52 -12.70
C THR A 140 4.88 -14.98 -11.63
N ALA A 141 4.61 -14.13 -10.62
CA ALA A 141 3.59 -14.38 -9.61
C ALA A 141 2.21 -14.41 -10.27
N GLY A 142 1.43 -15.46 -10.00
CA GLY A 142 0.11 -15.64 -10.62
C GLY A 142 -0.16 -17.06 -11.13
N SER A 143 0.89 -17.85 -11.39
CA SER A 143 0.78 -19.29 -11.51
C SER A 143 1.19 -19.94 -10.18
N VAL A 144 0.24 -20.54 -9.47
CA VAL A 144 0.40 -21.12 -8.11
C VAL A 144 1.48 -22.23 -8.06
N GLU A 145 1.94 -22.72 -9.19
CA GLU A 145 2.89 -23.83 -9.31
C GLU A 145 4.32 -23.42 -9.64
N VAL A 146 4.58 -22.12 -9.85
CA VAL A 146 5.90 -21.65 -10.23
C VAL A 146 6.90 -21.85 -9.09
N GLY A 147 7.91 -22.66 -9.33
CA GLY A 147 9.00 -22.94 -8.37
C GLY A 147 8.74 -24.08 -7.40
N ARG A 148 7.55 -24.70 -7.36
CA ARG A 148 7.29 -25.89 -6.54
C ARG A 148 8.05 -27.12 -7.11
N GLY A 149 8.55 -27.97 -6.22
CA GLY A 149 9.27 -29.19 -6.62
C GLY A 149 10.76 -29.00 -6.95
N MET A 150 11.32 -27.81 -6.66
CA MET A 150 12.76 -27.52 -6.84
C MET A 150 13.37 -27.08 -5.51
N THR A 151 14.63 -27.44 -5.30
CA THR A 151 15.43 -26.88 -4.19
C THR A 151 16.25 -25.71 -4.74
N ASN A 152 16.02 -24.52 -4.17
CA ASN A 152 16.74 -23.30 -4.53
C ASN A 152 17.69 -22.89 -3.40
N GLN A 153 18.85 -22.35 -3.75
CA GLN A 153 19.77 -21.73 -2.80
C GLN A 153 19.55 -20.23 -2.72
N TYR A 154 19.15 -19.61 -3.83
CA TYR A 154 18.97 -18.17 -3.92
C TYR A 154 17.58 -17.83 -4.45
N LEU A 155 16.84 -17.04 -3.70
CA LEU A 155 15.48 -16.62 -4.02
C LEU A 155 15.36 -15.09 -3.99
N HIS A 156 14.97 -14.50 -5.13
CA HIS A 156 14.70 -13.09 -5.26
C HIS A 156 13.20 -12.86 -5.53
N LEU A 157 12.53 -12.13 -4.66
CA LEU A 157 11.16 -11.70 -4.83
C LEU A 157 11.15 -10.20 -5.14
N SER A 158 11.00 -9.86 -6.42
CA SER A 158 11.06 -8.48 -6.92
C SER A 158 9.68 -7.83 -6.94
N GLU A 159 9.57 -6.60 -6.44
CA GLU A 159 8.34 -5.84 -6.27
C GLU A 159 7.30 -6.59 -5.40
N TYR A 160 7.78 -7.15 -4.28
CA TYR A 160 7.02 -8.04 -3.41
C TYR A 160 5.77 -7.39 -2.79
N ALA A 161 5.77 -6.07 -2.54
CA ALA A 161 4.60 -5.33 -2.04
C ALA A 161 3.39 -5.35 -2.99
N PHE A 162 3.60 -5.71 -4.27
CA PHE A 162 2.56 -5.75 -5.31
C PHE A 162 2.05 -7.17 -5.62
N TYR A 163 2.51 -8.19 -4.87
CA TYR A 163 2.04 -9.55 -5.10
C TYR A 163 0.61 -9.72 -4.61
N LYS A 164 -0.24 -10.26 -5.49
CA LYS A 164 -1.54 -10.80 -5.08
C LYS A 164 -1.31 -12.13 -4.38
N ASP A 165 -1.92 -12.34 -3.22
CA ASP A 165 -1.74 -13.55 -2.40
C ASP A 165 -0.26 -13.81 -1.99
N ALA A 166 0.49 -12.75 -1.63
CA ALA A 166 1.91 -12.83 -1.30
C ALA A 166 2.22 -13.84 -0.19
N ALA A 167 1.36 -13.95 0.84
CA ALA A 167 1.48 -14.94 1.90
C ALA A 167 1.48 -16.38 1.36
N LYS A 168 0.56 -16.69 0.45
CA LYS A 168 0.41 -18.03 -0.14
C LYS A 168 1.57 -18.39 -1.07
N ILE A 169 1.99 -17.42 -1.91
CA ILE A 169 3.13 -17.56 -2.81
C ILE A 169 4.43 -17.65 -2.00
N GLY A 170 4.59 -16.77 -1.03
CA GLY A 170 5.74 -16.72 -0.14
C GLY A 170 5.95 -18.03 0.61
N MET A 171 4.91 -18.57 1.25
CA MET A 171 4.99 -19.85 1.96
C MET A 171 5.39 -21.00 1.02
N GLY A 172 4.82 -21.07 -0.18
CA GLY A 172 5.15 -22.11 -1.16
C GLY A 172 6.61 -22.06 -1.61
N LEU A 173 7.13 -20.87 -1.89
CA LEU A 173 8.51 -20.66 -2.35
C LEU A 173 9.54 -20.76 -1.22
N MET A 174 9.21 -20.27 -0.03
CA MET A 174 10.10 -20.38 1.12
C MET A 174 10.45 -21.83 1.47
N ASN A 175 9.50 -22.75 1.29
CA ASN A 175 9.74 -24.19 1.46
C ASN A 175 10.70 -24.79 0.42
N THR A 176 11.00 -24.08 -0.67
CA THR A 176 11.99 -24.52 -1.67
C THR A 176 13.41 -24.12 -1.30
N VAL A 177 13.61 -23.24 -0.32
CA VAL A 177 14.92 -22.78 0.12
C VAL A 177 15.30 -23.52 1.40
N ALA A 178 16.33 -24.33 1.33
CA ALA A 178 16.81 -25.08 2.48
C ALA A 178 17.40 -24.15 3.56
N GLU A 179 17.22 -24.53 4.83
CA GLU A 179 17.77 -23.78 5.99
C GLU A 179 19.23 -24.15 6.27
N ILE A 180 20.08 -24.08 5.25
CA ILE A 180 21.52 -24.35 5.30
C ILE A 180 22.32 -23.09 4.98
N ASP A 181 23.60 -23.11 5.28
CA ASP A 181 24.51 -22.00 4.97
C ASP A 181 24.61 -21.73 3.46
N ASP A 182 25.00 -20.51 3.13
CA ASP A 182 25.07 -19.97 1.76
C ASP A 182 23.72 -20.05 1.02
N THR A 183 22.60 -19.83 1.75
CA THR A 183 21.28 -19.62 1.17
C THR A 183 20.83 -18.18 1.36
N GLU A 184 20.18 -17.62 0.33
CA GLU A 184 19.75 -16.23 0.33
C GLU A 184 18.29 -16.08 -0.09
N VAL A 185 17.53 -15.30 0.67
CA VAL A 185 16.20 -14.84 0.30
C VAL A 185 16.17 -13.32 0.41
N ILE A 186 15.97 -12.66 -0.71
CA ILE A 186 15.92 -11.21 -0.79
C ILE A 186 14.56 -10.80 -1.37
N LYS A 187 13.79 -10.05 -0.59
CA LYS A 187 12.54 -9.43 -1.02
C LYS A 187 12.80 -7.95 -1.22
N GLU A 188 12.48 -7.39 -2.37
CA GLU A 188 12.67 -5.97 -2.63
C GLU A 188 11.41 -5.34 -3.22
N SER A 189 11.12 -4.10 -2.85
CA SER A 189 9.98 -3.35 -3.37
C SER A 189 10.10 -1.84 -3.12
N THR A 190 9.37 -1.03 -3.89
CA THR A 190 8.82 0.24 -3.39
C THR A 190 7.66 -0.07 -2.46
N ALA A 191 7.27 0.89 -1.61
CA ALA A 191 6.14 0.71 -0.72
C ALA A 191 4.82 0.69 -1.51
N ASN A 192 3.84 -0.07 -1.01
CA ASN A 192 2.49 -0.16 -1.56
C ASN A 192 1.43 -0.20 -0.45
N GLY A 193 1.43 0.83 0.43
CA GLY A 193 0.53 0.91 1.57
C GLY A 193 0.93 0.01 2.74
N GLN A 194 0.09 0.02 3.76
CA GLN A 194 0.30 -0.73 4.99
C GLN A 194 -0.45 -2.06 5.04
N ALA A 195 -1.37 -2.30 4.11
CA ALA A 195 -2.23 -3.48 4.09
C ALA A 195 -1.69 -4.59 3.16
N ASN A 196 -0.41 -4.95 3.32
CA ASN A 196 0.22 -6.03 2.54
C ASN A 196 1.32 -6.75 3.33
N ASP A 197 1.69 -7.94 2.87
CA ASP A 197 2.68 -8.79 3.54
C ASP A 197 4.09 -8.15 3.61
N PHE A 198 4.47 -7.31 2.64
CA PHE A 198 5.77 -6.63 2.68
C PHE A 198 5.87 -5.65 3.85
N TYR A 199 4.79 -4.91 4.13
CA TYR A 199 4.72 -4.02 5.28
C TYR A 199 4.76 -4.80 6.60
N ALA A 200 3.98 -5.88 6.72
CA ALA A 200 3.98 -6.74 7.91
C ALA A 200 5.38 -7.34 8.16
N ASP A 201 6.03 -7.89 7.12
CA ASP A 201 7.39 -8.39 7.18
C ASP A 201 8.40 -7.30 7.57
N TRP A 202 8.22 -6.08 7.02
CA TRP A 202 9.06 -4.92 7.33
C TRP A 202 8.98 -4.53 8.80
N GLN A 203 7.78 -4.40 9.34
CA GLN A 203 7.57 -4.08 10.76
C GLN A 203 8.15 -5.17 11.67
N ALA A 204 7.93 -6.44 11.33
CA ALA A 204 8.51 -7.56 12.07
C ALA A 204 10.05 -7.53 12.06
N ALA A 205 10.66 -7.13 10.94
CA ALA A 205 12.11 -6.98 10.85
C ALA A 205 12.64 -5.77 11.65
N LYS A 206 11.93 -4.64 11.64
CA LYS A 206 12.30 -3.44 12.43
C LYS A 206 12.25 -3.67 13.94
N ASN A 207 11.25 -4.37 14.42
CA ASN A 207 11.07 -4.64 15.84
C ASN A 207 11.82 -5.88 16.36
N GLY A 208 12.60 -6.55 15.49
CA GLY A 208 13.43 -7.70 15.86
C GLY A 208 12.66 -9.02 16.03
N SER A 209 11.37 -9.08 15.67
CA SER A 209 10.56 -10.32 15.74
C SER A 209 10.71 -11.21 14.49
N SER A 210 11.53 -10.80 13.53
CA SER A 210 11.82 -11.53 12.30
C SER A 210 13.31 -11.79 12.12
N ARG A 211 13.65 -12.89 11.44
CA ARG A 211 15.04 -13.18 11.00
C ARG A 211 15.48 -12.36 9.79
N TYR A 212 14.58 -11.60 9.19
CA TYR A 212 14.88 -10.71 8.07
C TYR A 212 15.53 -9.42 8.57
N GLN A 213 16.50 -8.94 7.81
CA GLN A 213 17.10 -7.61 7.99
C GLN A 213 16.34 -6.61 7.12
N ALA A 214 15.86 -5.52 7.71
CA ALA A 214 15.29 -4.39 6.99
C ALA A 214 16.42 -3.48 6.48
N ILE A 215 16.45 -3.20 5.18
CA ILE A 215 17.41 -2.33 4.52
C ILE A 215 16.64 -1.26 3.75
N PHE A 216 16.69 -0.02 4.23
CA PHE A 216 16.06 1.11 3.56
C PHE A 216 17.09 1.89 2.74
N VAL A 217 16.68 2.31 1.52
CA VAL A 217 17.50 3.12 0.61
C VAL A 217 16.74 4.39 0.23
N PRO A 218 17.17 5.56 0.72
CA PRO A 218 16.51 6.82 0.41
C PRO A 218 16.75 7.24 -1.04
N TRP A 219 15.77 7.92 -1.64
CA TRP A 219 15.78 8.29 -3.05
C TRP A 219 16.97 9.17 -3.47
N TYR A 220 17.42 10.06 -2.60
CA TYR A 220 18.49 11.03 -2.88
C TYR A 220 19.90 10.41 -2.87
N TRP A 221 20.03 9.10 -2.72
CA TRP A 221 21.29 8.38 -2.97
C TRP A 221 21.51 8.07 -4.46
N GLN A 222 20.56 8.41 -5.31
CA GLN A 222 20.70 8.30 -6.76
C GLN A 222 21.26 9.62 -7.32
N ASP A 223 22.49 9.60 -7.82
CA ASP A 223 23.18 10.80 -8.32
C ASP A 223 22.43 11.50 -9.47
N GLU A 224 21.70 10.75 -10.29
CA GLU A 224 20.88 11.28 -11.39
C GLU A 224 19.68 12.10 -10.92
N TYR A 225 19.31 12.04 -9.64
CA TYR A 225 18.23 12.80 -9.05
C TYR A 225 18.70 14.11 -8.42
N CYS A 226 19.79 14.67 -8.96
CA CYS A 226 20.37 15.91 -8.52
C CYS A 226 20.57 16.85 -9.72
N ILE A 227 19.97 18.04 -9.65
CA ILE A 227 20.11 19.10 -10.65
C ILE A 227 20.62 20.35 -9.94
N ASP A 228 21.91 20.63 -10.10
CA ASP A 228 22.54 21.79 -9.50
C ASP A 228 22.06 23.07 -10.22
N ASP A 229 21.60 24.04 -9.45
CA ASP A 229 21.16 25.35 -9.91
C ASP A 229 21.59 26.41 -8.89
N ALA A 230 22.44 27.32 -9.32
CA ALA A 230 22.94 28.40 -8.46
C ALA A 230 21.85 29.39 -8.01
N SER A 231 20.72 29.41 -8.73
CA SER A 231 19.56 30.28 -8.38
C SER A 231 18.57 29.61 -7.43
N PHE A 232 18.78 28.31 -7.09
CA PHE A 232 17.88 27.57 -6.22
C PHE A 232 17.89 28.10 -4.80
N VAL A 233 16.75 28.58 -4.32
CA VAL A 233 16.55 28.99 -2.92
C VAL A 233 15.64 28.00 -2.23
N PRO A 234 16.13 27.28 -1.19
CA PRO A 234 15.30 26.37 -0.41
C PRO A 234 14.20 27.11 0.35
N THR A 235 13.02 26.51 0.43
CA THR A 235 11.94 26.90 1.37
C THR A 235 12.35 26.58 2.81
N ASP A 236 11.56 27.02 3.81
CA ASP A 236 11.82 26.69 5.21
C ASP A 236 11.78 25.17 5.43
N GLU A 237 10.76 24.48 4.91
CA GLU A 237 10.63 23.02 4.95
C GLU A 237 11.83 22.32 4.29
N GLU A 238 12.30 22.82 3.17
CA GLU A 238 13.45 22.25 2.48
C GLU A 238 14.78 22.50 3.23
N ARG A 239 14.90 23.60 3.97
CA ARG A 239 16.02 23.84 4.90
C ARG A 239 16.04 22.82 6.03
N ASP A 240 14.86 22.53 6.62
CA ASP A 240 14.73 21.50 7.64
C ASP A 240 15.14 20.11 7.12
N TRP A 241 14.77 19.78 5.87
CA TRP A 241 15.21 18.53 5.26
C TRP A 241 16.71 18.49 5.00
N LEU A 242 17.30 19.60 4.55
CA LEU A 242 18.76 19.67 4.35
C LEU A 242 19.52 19.53 5.68
N GLU A 243 19.02 20.12 6.76
CA GLU A 243 19.58 19.94 8.10
C GLU A 243 19.46 18.48 8.54
N LYS A 244 18.29 17.87 8.40
CA LYS A 244 18.01 16.51 8.87
C LYS A 244 18.73 15.44 8.06
N PHE A 245 18.84 15.58 6.76
CA PHE A 245 19.32 14.54 5.84
C PHE A 245 20.61 14.89 5.10
N GLY A 246 21.15 16.10 5.30
CA GLY A 246 22.34 16.57 4.60
C GLY A 246 23.59 15.72 4.89
N GLU A 247 23.82 15.34 6.14
CA GLU A 247 24.90 14.42 6.53
C GLU A 247 24.74 13.05 5.85
N ASN A 248 23.52 12.63 5.58
CA ASN A 248 23.21 11.40 4.84
C ASN A 248 23.21 11.60 3.32
N GLY A 249 23.66 12.76 2.82
CA GLY A 249 23.94 13.03 1.41
C GLY A 249 22.83 13.74 0.64
N LEU A 250 21.79 14.27 1.29
CA LEU A 250 20.85 15.17 0.64
C LEU A 250 21.53 16.50 0.30
N LYS A 251 21.34 16.99 -0.93
CA LYS A 251 21.89 18.25 -1.45
C LYS A 251 20.79 19.15 -1.97
N PRO A 252 21.01 20.48 -2.07
CA PRO A 252 20.05 21.40 -2.70
C PRO A 252 19.62 20.97 -4.11
N GLY A 253 20.53 20.44 -4.92
CA GLY A 253 20.23 19.93 -6.26
C GLY A 253 19.23 18.77 -6.29
N HIS A 254 19.16 17.94 -5.23
CA HIS A 254 18.11 16.92 -5.12
C HIS A 254 16.73 17.56 -4.90
N LEU A 255 16.64 18.60 -4.10
CA LEU A 255 15.37 19.31 -3.85
C LEU A 255 14.91 20.07 -5.11
N ASN A 256 15.84 20.63 -5.87
CA ASN A 256 15.54 21.21 -7.17
C ASN A 256 14.97 20.15 -8.14
N TRP A 257 15.62 19.00 -8.24
CA TRP A 257 15.10 17.87 -9.01
C TRP A 257 13.70 17.43 -8.53
N ARG A 258 13.47 17.37 -7.22
CA ARG A 258 12.17 17.06 -6.64
C ARG A 258 11.08 18.03 -7.09
N ARG A 259 11.34 19.36 -7.09
CA ARG A 259 10.38 20.37 -7.55
C ARG A 259 9.99 20.15 -9.02
N ILE A 260 10.99 19.87 -9.86
CA ILE A 260 10.75 19.57 -11.28
C ILE A 260 9.94 18.28 -11.40
N LYS A 261 10.31 17.24 -10.68
CA LYS A 261 9.62 15.94 -10.73
C LYS A 261 8.16 16.01 -10.26
N LEU A 262 7.84 16.88 -9.29
CA LEU A 262 6.47 17.12 -8.85
C LEU A 262 5.59 17.74 -9.95
N GLN A 263 6.16 18.43 -10.95
CA GLN A 263 5.40 18.97 -12.08
C GLN A 263 4.90 17.88 -13.01
N ASP A 264 5.64 16.77 -13.14
CA ASP A 264 5.25 15.61 -13.97
C ASP A 264 4.11 14.79 -13.34
N ILE A 265 3.86 14.96 -12.04
CA ILE A 265 2.85 14.18 -11.30
C ILE A 265 1.50 14.89 -11.41
N LYS A 266 0.46 14.15 -11.82
CA LYS A 266 -0.92 14.68 -11.91
C LYS A 266 -1.58 14.72 -10.53
N GLY A 267 -2.37 15.77 -10.28
CA GLY A 267 -3.13 15.98 -9.05
C GLY A 267 -2.91 17.38 -8.46
N ASP A 268 -3.57 17.67 -7.35
CA ASP A 268 -3.29 18.86 -6.53
C ASP A 268 -1.91 18.73 -5.84
N HIS A 269 -1.47 19.78 -5.15
CA HIS A 269 -0.14 19.79 -4.53
C HIS A 269 0.05 18.67 -3.49
N GLU A 270 -0.95 18.41 -2.68
CA GLU A 270 -0.90 17.37 -1.64
C GLU A 270 -0.81 15.97 -2.27
N GLN A 271 -1.65 15.68 -3.27
CA GLN A 271 -1.62 14.43 -4.02
C GLN A 271 -0.27 14.20 -4.71
N LYS A 272 0.31 15.25 -5.31
CA LYS A 272 1.63 15.20 -5.94
C LYS A 272 2.72 14.87 -4.93
N CYS A 273 2.73 15.55 -3.79
CA CYS A 273 3.69 15.30 -2.71
C CYS A 273 3.55 13.88 -2.16
N ARG A 274 2.33 13.39 -1.98
CA ARG A 274 2.06 12.02 -1.51
C ARG A 274 2.57 10.97 -2.49
N LYS A 275 2.25 11.10 -3.79
CA LYS A 275 2.76 10.19 -4.83
C LYS A 275 4.29 10.24 -4.94
N PHE A 276 4.87 11.42 -4.77
CA PHE A 276 6.32 11.56 -4.74
C PHE A 276 6.93 10.78 -3.57
N LYS A 277 6.42 10.94 -2.37
CA LYS A 277 6.90 10.26 -1.16
C LYS A 277 6.80 8.74 -1.25
N GLN A 278 5.77 8.21 -1.90
CA GLN A 278 5.62 6.78 -2.16
C GLN A 278 6.74 6.23 -3.04
N GLU A 279 7.09 6.95 -4.10
CA GLU A 279 8.05 6.52 -5.11
C GLU A 279 9.49 6.95 -4.79
N TYR A 280 9.63 8.05 -4.04
CA TYR A 280 10.88 8.70 -3.68
C TYR A 280 10.90 9.10 -2.20
N PRO A 281 10.88 8.14 -1.27
CA PRO A 281 10.78 8.42 0.17
C PRO A 281 12.10 8.92 0.77
N PHE A 282 12.02 9.82 1.75
CA PHE A 282 13.15 10.21 2.60
C PHE A 282 13.40 9.19 3.71
N THR A 283 12.33 8.56 4.22
CA THR A 283 12.37 7.56 5.28
C THR A 283 11.47 6.38 4.94
N ASP A 284 11.67 5.25 5.60
CA ASP A 284 10.85 4.06 5.44
C ASP A 284 9.41 4.28 5.94
N ASP A 285 9.24 5.00 7.06
CA ASP A 285 7.91 5.32 7.59
C ASP A 285 7.13 6.19 6.61
N GLU A 286 7.77 7.21 6.02
CA GLU A 286 7.17 8.06 4.99
C GLU A 286 6.73 7.26 3.77
N ALA A 287 7.53 6.27 3.33
CA ALA A 287 7.21 5.42 2.19
C ALA A 287 5.88 4.69 2.38
N PHE A 288 5.68 4.08 3.53
CA PHE A 288 4.47 3.31 3.81
C PHE A 288 3.24 4.18 4.12
N LEU A 289 3.42 5.33 4.77
CA LEU A 289 2.34 6.29 5.02
C LEU A 289 1.83 6.93 3.72
N SER A 290 2.74 7.22 2.79
CA SER A 290 2.41 7.88 1.51
C SER A 290 1.77 6.93 0.50
N SER A 291 2.07 5.65 0.58
CA SER A 291 1.52 4.63 -0.29
C SER A 291 0.17 4.07 0.18
N ILE A 292 -0.41 4.64 1.24
CA ILE A 292 -1.84 4.49 1.46
C ILE A 292 -2.49 5.09 0.21
N THR A 293 -2.95 4.21 -0.67
CA THR A 293 -3.67 4.46 -1.93
C THR A 293 -4.43 5.79 -1.90
N ASP A 294 -4.79 6.34 -3.04
CA ASP A 294 -5.79 7.42 -3.17
C ASP A 294 -7.07 7.03 -2.40
N THR A 295 -6.93 6.90 -1.07
CA THR A 295 -8.05 6.67 -0.19
C THR A 295 -8.82 7.96 -0.10
N PHE A 296 -10.11 7.83 -0.14
CA PHE A 296 -10.98 9.00 -0.17
C PHE A 296 -10.87 9.85 1.09
N ILE A 297 -10.60 9.22 2.24
CA ILE A 297 -10.38 9.88 3.53
C ILE A 297 -8.95 9.64 4.01
N ASN A 298 -8.21 10.73 4.27
CA ASN A 298 -6.84 10.66 4.76
C ASN A 298 -6.80 10.18 6.23
N VAL A 299 -5.89 9.27 6.52
CA VAL A 299 -5.66 8.72 7.87
C VAL A 299 -5.33 9.78 8.90
N GLU A 300 -4.66 10.87 8.53
CA GLU A 300 -4.30 11.96 9.45
C GLU A 300 -5.52 12.61 10.08
N HIS A 301 -6.58 12.87 9.28
CA HIS A 301 -7.84 13.43 9.78
C HIS A 301 -8.56 12.44 10.70
N VAL A 302 -8.57 11.17 10.35
CA VAL A 302 -9.18 10.11 11.17
C VAL A 302 -8.43 9.96 12.49
N MET A 303 -7.10 9.94 12.48
CA MET A 303 -6.27 9.87 13.69
C MET A 303 -6.42 11.10 14.59
N LYS A 304 -6.55 12.29 13.99
CA LYS A 304 -6.85 13.52 14.73
C LYS A 304 -8.20 13.41 15.43
N ALA A 305 -9.24 12.99 14.71
CA ALA A 305 -10.59 12.84 15.24
C ALA A 305 -10.70 11.77 16.34
N ARG A 306 -9.95 10.65 16.26
CA ARG A 306 -9.87 9.61 17.29
C ARG A 306 -9.28 10.12 18.62
N LYS A 307 -8.33 11.08 18.56
CA LYS A 307 -7.63 11.64 19.73
C LYS A 307 -8.29 12.90 20.27
N THR A 308 -9.33 13.39 19.62
CA THR A 308 -10.03 14.60 20.00
C THR A 308 -11.24 14.24 20.86
N GLN A 309 -11.53 15.06 21.87
CA GLN A 309 -12.76 14.99 22.66
C GLN A 309 -13.58 16.25 22.39
N VAL A 310 -14.86 16.06 22.08
CA VAL A 310 -15.80 17.15 21.78
C VAL A 310 -17.05 16.98 22.62
N ASP A 311 -17.43 18.02 23.33
CA ASP A 311 -18.75 18.12 23.95
C ASP A 311 -19.76 18.62 22.90
N SER A 312 -20.84 17.89 22.68
CA SER A 312 -21.85 18.21 21.67
C SER A 312 -23.25 17.86 22.19
N HIS A 313 -24.12 18.86 22.18
CA HIS A 313 -25.51 18.77 22.62
C HIS A 313 -26.50 18.73 21.44
N SER A 314 -26.01 18.57 20.21
CA SER A 314 -26.85 18.48 19.02
C SER A 314 -27.78 17.26 19.04
N ASN A 315 -28.77 17.24 18.16
CA ASN A 315 -29.68 16.13 17.99
C ASN A 315 -28.96 14.82 17.69
N LEU A 316 -29.41 13.74 18.31
CA LEU A 316 -28.87 12.40 18.05
C LEU A 316 -29.38 11.89 16.70
N VAL A 317 -28.43 11.40 15.90
CA VAL A 317 -28.69 10.63 14.68
C VAL A 317 -28.03 9.27 14.81
N LEU A 318 -28.76 8.20 14.49
CA LEU A 318 -28.20 6.85 14.39
C LEU A 318 -27.94 6.51 12.92
N GLY A 319 -26.81 5.86 12.65
CA GLY A 319 -26.51 5.23 11.37
C GLY A 319 -26.40 3.72 11.55
N VAL A 320 -27.04 2.96 10.67
CA VAL A 320 -27.08 1.49 10.73
C VAL A 320 -26.77 0.90 9.37
N ASP A 321 -25.74 0.07 9.29
CA ASP A 321 -25.45 -0.78 8.12
C ASP A 321 -25.79 -2.24 8.46
N PRO A 322 -26.94 -2.77 8.00
CA PRO A 322 -27.35 -4.15 8.22
C PRO A 322 -26.54 -5.11 7.34
N ALA A 323 -26.13 -6.25 7.88
CA ALA A 323 -25.48 -7.30 7.11
C ALA A 323 -26.25 -8.65 7.22
N ARG A 324 -26.06 -9.55 6.24
CA ARG A 324 -26.61 -10.90 6.30
C ARG A 324 -25.77 -11.78 7.25
N MET A 325 -26.37 -12.90 7.68
CA MET A 325 -25.61 -13.98 8.34
C MET A 325 -24.42 -14.36 7.45
N GLY A 326 -23.21 -14.31 8.01
CA GLY A 326 -21.95 -14.56 7.34
C GLY A 326 -20.81 -13.71 7.91
N ASP A 327 -19.79 -13.46 7.09
CA ASP A 327 -18.58 -12.73 7.51
C ASP A 327 -18.75 -11.20 7.60
N ASP A 328 -19.83 -10.63 7.06
CA ASP A 328 -20.09 -9.19 7.10
C ASP A 328 -20.68 -8.78 8.46
N ARG A 329 -20.26 -7.62 8.97
CA ARG A 329 -20.64 -7.08 10.29
C ARG A 329 -21.89 -6.21 10.15
N ILE A 330 -22.77 -6.26 11.14
CA ILE A 330 -23.79 -5.22 11.35
C ILE A 330 -23.15 -4.14 12.19
N ALA A 331 -23.24 -2.88 11.75
CA ALA A 331 -22.68 -1.75 12.47
C ALA A 331 -23.76 -0.74 12.83
N ILE A 332 -23.71 -0.22 14.06
CA ILE A 332 -24.59 0.85 14.57
C ILE A 332 -23.70 1.94 15.19
N ILE A 333 -23.88 3.18 14.79
CA ILE A 333 -23.13 4.31 15.34
C ILE A 333 -24.04 5.48 15.66
N ARG A 334 -23.64 6.28 16.63
CA ARG A 334 -24.34 7.49 17.08
C ARG A 334 -23.57 8.73 16.66
N ARG A 335 -24.28 9.78 16.26
CA ARG A 335 -23.66 11.09 16.03
C ARG A 335 -24.51 12.22 16.61
N ARG A 336 -23.86 13.12 17.34
CA ARG A 336 -24.42 14.42 17.78
C ARG A 336 -23.50 15.53 17.26
N GLY A 337 -23.96 16.30 16.26
CA GLY A 337 -23.18 17.39 15.68
C GLY A 337 -21.74 16.97 15.32
N ARG A 338 -20.75 17.44 16.09
CA ARG A 338 -19.32 17.18 15.86
C ARG A 338 -18.77 15.96 16.60
N ARG A 339 -19.61 15.16 17.25
CA ARG A 339 -19.22 13.96 17.98
C ARG A 339 -19.93 12.72 17.44
N ALA A 340 -19.16 11.75 16.95
CA ALA A 340 -19.61 10.39 16.71
C ALA A 340 -19.09 9.47 17.82
N TYR A 341 -19.95 8.56 18.32
CA TYR A 341 -19.65 7.72 19.49
C TYR A 341 -20.49 6.45 19.52
N GLY A 342 -20.18 5.56 20.44
CA GLY A 342 -21.00 4.38 20.73
C GLY A 342 -21.13 3.45 19.52
N LEU A 343 -20.02 3.20 18.80
CA LEU A 343 -19.98 2.20 17.74
C LEU A 343 -20.23 0.81 18.34
N GLU A 344 -21.23 0.12 17.82
CA GLU A 344 -21.57 -1.25 18.16
C GLU A 344 -21.49 -2.11 16.89
N THR A 345 -20.84 -3.26 16.99
CA THR A 345 -20.77 -4.25 15.91
C THR A 345 -21.40 -5.56 16.37
N HIS A 346 -22.20 -6.17 15.50
CA HIS A 346 -22.85 -7.45 15.77
C HIS A 346 -22.60 -8.42 14.62
N TYR A 347 -22.54 -9.69 14.97
CA TYR A 347 -22.35 -10.78 14.02
C TYR A 347 -23.45 -11.83 14.20
N ASN A 348 -23.88 -12.44 13.11
CA ASN A 348 -24.78 -13.60 13.13
C ASN A 348 -26.09 -13.37 13.90
N ILE A 349 -26.64 -12.16 13.87
CA ILE A 349 -27.99 -11.87 14.39
C ILE A 349 -28.99 -11.74 13.22
N ASP A 350 -30.24 -12.11 13.46
CA ASP A 350 -31.29 -11.99 12.47
C ASP A 350 -31.89 -10.57 12.43
N LEU A 351 -32.70 -10.28 11.41
CA LEU A 351 -33.29 -8.95 11.21
C LEU A 351 -34.23 -8.53 12.32
N MET A 352 -34.92 -9.49 12.97
CA MET A 352 -35.85 -9.20 14.06
C MET A 352 -35.07 -8.86 15.33
N GLN A 353 -33.96 -9.55 15.57
CA GLN A 353 -33.03 -9.24 16.66
C GLN A 353 -32.43 -7.84 16.45
N LEU A 354 -32.00 -7.51 15.23
CA LEU A 354 -31.48 -6.18 14.90
C LEU A 354 -32.56 -5.09 15.11
N ALA A 355 -33.77 -5.30 14.62
CA ALA A 355 -34.89 -4.35 14.85
C ALA A 355 -35.17 -4.19 16.36
N GLY A 356 -35.05 -5.26 17.14
CA GLY A 356 -35.19 -5.23 18.60
C GLY A 356 -34.08 -4.43 19.30
N ILE A 357 -32.84 -4.50 18.80
CA ILE A 357 -31.72 -3.71 19.31
C ILE A 357 -31.94 -2.23 19.00
N ILE A 358 -32.26 -1.89 17.74
CA ILE A 358 -32.50 -0.52 17.31
C ILE A 358 -33.68 0.08 18.11
N LYS A 359 -34.78 -0.68 18.26
CA LYS A 359 -35.93 -0.26 19.09
C LYS A 359 -35.49 0.13 20.51
N ARG A 360 -34.70 -0.69 21.19
CA ARG A 360 -34.20 -0.38 22.55
C ARG A 360 -33.35 0.89 22.58
N ILE A 361 -32.56 1.15 21.56
CA ILE A 361 -31.79 2.39 21.45
C ILE A 361 -32.74 3.58 21.26
N ILE A 362 -33.74 3.46 20.40
CA ILE A 362 -34.74 4.50 20.15
C ILE A 362 -35.47 4.84 21.46
N ASP A 363 -35.98 3.83 22.16
CA ASP A 363 -36.76 4.03 23.40
C ASP A 363 -35.93 4.64 24.54
N LYS A 364 -34.60 4.40 24.56
CA LYS A 364 -33.72 4.87 25.61
C LYS A 364 -33.06 6.22 25.31
N GLU A 365 -32.68 6.44 24.07
CA GLU A 365 -31.80 7.57 23.70
C GLU A 365 -32.54 8.65 22.89
N GLU A 366 -33.80 8.40 22.48
CA GLU A 366 -34.71 9.30 21.77
C GLU A 366 -34.02 10.01 20.56
N PRO A 367 -33.48 9.27 19.58
CA PRO A 367 -32.83 9.87 18.43
C PRO A 367 -33.80 10.68 17.59
N LYS A 368 -33.37 11.82 17.09
CA LYS A 368 -34.13 12.63 16.11
C LYS A 368 -34.32 11.89 14.80
N ARG A 369 -33.38 10.99 14.46
CA ARG A 369 -33.38 10.26 13.19
C ARG A 369 -32.57 8.94 13.31
N VAL A 370 -33.05 7.93 12.61
CA VAL A 370 -32.36 6.62 12.44
C VAL A 370 -32.27 6.34 10.96
N CYS A 371 -31.04 6.37 10.41
CA CYS A 371 -30.77 6.14 8.99
C CYS A 371 -30.24 4.71 8.80
N ILE A 372 -30.96 3.89 8.05
CA ILE A 372 -30.66 2.48 7.82
C ILE A 372 -30.44 2.23 6.34
N ASP A 373 -29.32 1.62 5.94
CA ASP A 373 -29.17 1.17 4.55
C ASP A 373 -30.30 0.16 4.23
N CYS A 374 -31.17 0.52 3.31
CA CYS A 374 -32.31 -0.31 2.93
C CYS A 374 -32.04 -1.20 1.70
N ILE A 375 -30.80 -1.25 1.19
CA ILE A 375 -30.49 -2.13 0.07
C ILE A 375 -30.53 -3.60 0.53
N GLY A 376 -31.32 -4.39 -0.16
CA GLY A 376 -31.45 -5.81 0.14
C GLY A 376 -32.15 -6.10 1.47
N ILE A 377 -31.42 -6.57 2.47
CA ILE A 377 -32.01 -7.03 3.75
C ILE A 377 -32.45 -5.90 4.67
N GLY A 378 -31.83 -4.73 4.56
CA GLY A 378 -32.15 -3.60 5.44
C GLY A 378 -33.58 -3.08 5.30
N ALA A 379 -34.22 -3.28 4.14
CA ALA A 379 -35.62 -2.94 3.96
C ALA A 379 -36.53 -3.64 5.00
N GLY A 380 -36.29 -4.92 5.30
CA GLY A 380 -37.08 -5.63 6.29
C GLY A 380 -36.90 -5.12 7.72
N VAL A 381 -35.74 -4.53 8.06
CA VAL A 381 -35.52 -3.87 9.36
C VAL A 381 -36.31 -2.55 9.42
N VAL A 382 -36.29 -1.77 8.34
CA VAL A 382 -37.06 -0.51 8.22
C VAL A 382 -38.55 -0.80 8.34
N ASP A 383 -39.08 -1.75 7.57
CA ASP A 383 -40.48 -2.13 7.59
C ASP A 383 -40.92 -2.55 9.00
N ARG A 384 -40.09 -3.38 9.67
CA ARG A 384 -40.42 -3.81 11.04
C ARG A 384 -40.44 -2.68 12.05
N LEU A 385 -39.52 -1.72 11.93
CA LEU A 385 -39.52 -0.53 12.81
C LEU A 385 -40.70 0.39 12.51
N HIS A 386 -41.13 0.53 11.26
CA HIS A 386 -42.34 1.26 10.88
C HIS A 386 -43.61 0.61 11.47
N GLU A 387 -43.73 -0.72 11.39
CA GLU A 387 -44.80 -1.48 12.05
C GLU A 387 -44.83 -1.24 13.56
N LEU A 388 -43.68 -1.05 14.19
CA LEU A 388 -43.56 -0.76 15.63
C LEU A 388 -43.85 0.72 15.99
N GLY A 389 -44.18 1.55 14.99
CA GLY A 389 -44.61 2.94 15.21
C GLY A 389 -43.53 4.01 15.10
N TYR A 390 -42.36 3.67 14.55
CA TYR A 390 -41.23 4.62 14.44
C TYR A 390 -41.07 5.24 13.04
N THR A 391 -42.15 5.31 12.25
CA THR A 391 -42.15 5.83 10.87
C THR A 391 -41.60 7.26 10.75
N ASP A 392 -41.84 8.10 11.75
CA ASP A 392 -41.46 9.52 11.73
C ASP A 392 -39.95 9.75 11.89
N ILE A 393 -39.24 8.79 12.46
CA ILE A 393 -37.81 8.92 12.79
C ILE A 393 -36.88 7.91 12.05
N VAL A 394 -37.44 6.80 11.57
CA VAL A 394 -36.70 5.76 10.85
C VAL A 394 -36.75 6.00 9.36
N LEU A 395 -35.60 6.17 8.75
CA LEU A 395 -35.42 6.41 7.32
C LEU A 395 -34.66 5.25 6.66
N GLY A 396 -35.27 4.62 5.67
CA GLY A 396 -34.57 3.71 4.78
C GLY A 396 -33.78 4.50 3.74
N VAL A 397 -32.46 4.32 3.75
CA VAL A 397 -31.56 5.03 2.83
C VAL A 397 -31.12 4.09 1.73
N ASN A 398 -31.52 4.38 0.49
CA ASN A 398 -31.00 3.66 -0.67
C ASN A 398 -29.75 4.40 -1.20
N VAL A 399 -28.57 3.92 -0.81
CA VAL A 399 -27.28 4.55 -1.16
C VAL A 399 -26.93 4.45 -2.66
N ALA A 400 -27.64 3.61 -3.43
CA ALA A 400 -27.46 3.49 -4.87
C ALA A 400 -28.28 4.49 -5.68
N CYS A 401 -29.26 5.18 -5.05
CA CYS A 401 -30.12 6.15 -5.70
C CYS A 401 -29.40 7.40 -6.16
N LYS A 402 -30.15 8.24 -6.89
CA LYS A 402 -29.68 9.55 -7.36
C LYS A 402 -29.37 10.44 -6.15
N PRO A 403 -28.19 11.09 -6.13
CA PRO A 403 -27.80 11.99 -5.06
C PRO A 403 -28.59 13.31 -5.09
N GLU A 404 -28.48 14.09 -4.03
CA GLU A 404 -29.04 15.45 -3.98
C GLU A 404 -28.33 16.38 -4.97
N ASP A 405 -26.97 16.25 -5.09
CA ASP A 405 -26.20 16.95 -6.11
C ASP A 405 -25.69 15.99 -7.22
N PRO A 406 -26.51 15.74 -8.25
CA PRO A 406 -26.14 14.84 -9.33
C PRO A 406 -25.11 15.42 -10.32
N ALA A 407 -24.71 16.68 -10.15
CA ALA A 407 -23.61 17.25 -10.93
C ALA A 407 -22.25 16.81 -10.38
N ARG A 408 -22.12 16.68 -9.05
CA ARG A 408 -20.87 16.31 -8.37
C ARG A 408 -20.73 14.82 -8.09
N TYR A 409 -21.85 14.11 -7.84
CA TYR A 409 -21.82 12.76 -7.32
C TYR A 409 -22.48 11.76 -8.25
N LYS A 410 -21.94 10.54 -8.29
CA LYS A 410 -22.47 9.43 -9.08
C LYS A 410 -23.77 8.87 -8.48
N ASN A 411 -23.80 8.73 -7.16
CA ASN A 411 -24.91 8.19 -6.37
C ASN A 411 -24.89 8.77 -4.94
N THR A 412 -25.96 8.49 -4.18
CA THR A 412 -26.10 8.92 -2.79
C THR A 412 -24.93 8.43 -1.90
N ARG A 413 -24.37 7.23 -2.15
CA ARG A 413 -23.23 6.74 -1.40
C ARG A 413 -22.02 7.67 -1.53
N ALA A 414 -21.70 8.10 -2.76
CA ALA A 414 -20.56 9.00 -2.99
C ALA A 414 -20.77 10.35 -2.29
N GLU A 415 -22.00 10.87 -2.31
CA GLU A 415 -22.34 12.11 -1.62
C GLU A 415 -22.21 12.00 -0.10
N LEU A 416 -22.69 10.91 0.51
CA LEU A 416 -22.58 10.70 1.95
C LEU A 416 -21.13 10.50 2.41
N TRP A 417 -20.31 9.80 1.62
CA TRP A 417 -18.88 9.67 1.88
C TRP A 417 -18.17 11.03 1.82
N ASP A 418 -18.51 11.89 0.86
CA ASP A 418 -17.90 13.23 0.76
C ASP A 418 -18.34 14.12 1.92
N ARG A 419 -19.61 14.08 2.34
CA ARG A 419 -20.10 14.77 3.54
C ARG A 419 -19.36 14.30 4.81
N GLY A 420 -19.14 13.00 4.96
CA GLY A 420 -18.36 12.44 6.07
C GLY A 420 -16.90 12.90 6.03
N ARG A 421 -16.30 12.97 4.85
CA ARG A 421 -14.95 13.48 4.63
C ARG A 421 -14.87 14.97 4.97
N GLU A 422 -15.78 15.81 4.42
CA GLU A 422 -15.84 17.24 4.72
C GLU A 422 -15.98 17.50 6.23
N TRP A 423 -16.81 16.69 6.92
CA TRP A 423 -16.96 16.75 8.37
C TRP A 423 -15.67 16.45 9.12
N LEU A 424 -14.85 15.50 8.65
CA LEU A 424 -13.56 15.14 9.26
C LEU A 424 -12.47 16.19 9.02
N ILE A 425 -12.49 16.89 7.87
CA ILE A 425 -11.41 17.83 7.46
C ILE A 425 -11.69 19.28 7.86
N GLN A 426 -12.88 19.59 8.40
CA GLN A 426 -13.23 20.96 8.80
C GLN A 426 -12.24 21.50 9.86
N ASP A 427 -12.15 22.84 9.94
CA ASP A 427 -11.25 23.51 10.90
C ASP A 427 -11.64 23.26 12.36
N MET A 428 -12.94 23.08 12.63
CA MET A 428 -13.41 22.80 13.98
C MET A 428 -13.15 21.34 14.38
N PRO A 429 -12.74 21.09 15.65
CA PRO A 429 -12.44 19.75 16.12
C PRO A 429 -13.67 18.83 16.08
N VAL A 430 -13.48 17.61 15.64
CA VAL A 430 -14.48 16.54 15.62
C VAL A 430 -13.96 15.31 16.36
N GLU A 431 -14.87 14.52 16.92
CA GLU A 431 -14.58 13.29 17.68
C GLU A 431 -15.21 12.09 17.00
N ILE A 432 -14.45 11.01 16.85
CA ILE A 432 -14.94 9.68 16.46
C ILE A 432 -14.50 8.63 17.48
N PRO A 433 -15.17 7.47 17.56
CA PRO A 433 -14.73 6.37 18.41
C PRO A 433 -13.26 6.00 18.19
N ASP A 434 -12.53 5.71 19.27
CA ASP A 434 -11.19 5.14 19.19
C ASP A 434 -11.29 3.65 18.82
N SER A 435 -11.46 3.39 17.51
CA SER A 435 -11.65 2.06 16.93
C SER A 435 -10.75 1.88 15.71
N ASP A 436 -9.96 0.81 15.74
CA ASP A 436 -9.10 0.43 14.61
C ASP A 436 -9.93 -0.07 13.41
N GLU A 437 -11.08 -0.69 13.69
CA GLU A 437 -12.02 -1.14 12.66
C GLU A 437 -12.60 0.05 11.88
N LEU A 438 -13.12 1.06 12.60
CA LEU A 438 -13.65 2.27 11.98
C LEU A 438 -12.56 3.02 11.20
N GLN A 439 -11.35 3.12 11.74
CA GLN A 439 -10.23 3.75 11.03
C GLN A 439 -9.89 2.99 9.74
N THR A 440 -9.79 1.67 9.82
CA THR A 440 -9.50 0.82 8.64
C THR A 440 -10.57 1.00 7.57
N ASP A 441 -11.83 0.99 7.95
CA ASP A 441 -12.97 1.16 7.05
C ASP A 441 -12.98 2.55 6.39
N LEU A 442 -12.77 3.62 7.18
CA LEU A 442 -12.75 5.01 6.67
C LEU A 442 -11.57 5.27 5.73
N CYS A 443 -10.40 4.70 6.04
CA CYS A 443 -9.17 4.92 5.28
C CYS A 443 -8.94 3.88 4.18
N GLY A 444 -9.80 2.86 4.04
CA GLY A 444 -9.58 1.74 3.13
C GLY A 444 -10.03 1.99 1.69
N LEU A 445 -11.09 2.77 1.48
CA LEU A 445 -11.70 2.92 0.17
C LEU A 445 -11.01 3.95 -0.71
N GLY A 446 -10.83 3.57 -1.98
CA GLY A 446 -10.42 4.46 -3.06
C GLY A 446 -11.59 5.22 -3.68
N TYR A 447 -11.27 6.14 -4.57
CA TYR A 447 -12.26 6.89 -5.34
C TYR A 447 -11.78 7.13 -6.77
N LYS A 448 -12.71 7.52 -7.61
CA LYS A 448 -12.43 7.99 -8.99
C LYS A 448 -13.49 8.98 -9.43
N TYR A 449 -13.17 9.73 -10.47
CA TYR A 449 -14.15 10.50 -11.22
C TYR A 449 -14.56 9.74 -12.48
N ASP A 450 -15.85 9.72 -12.79
CA ASP A 450 -16.34 9.09 -14.03
C ASP A 450 -16.09 10.02 -15.25
N SER A 451 -16.50 9.58 -16.43
CA SER A 451 -16.35 10.34 -17.68
C SER A 451 -17.10 11.68 -17.71
N SER A 452 -18.00 11.90 -16.76
CA SER A 452 -18.76 13.14 -16.55
C SER A 452 -18.26 13.95 -15.36
N ASP A 453 -17.05 13.65 -14.88
CA ASP A 453 -16.37 14.29 -13.74
C ASP A 453 -17.13 14.17 -12.41
N LYS A 454 -17.92 13.10 -12.24
CA LYS A 454 -18.66 12.83 -11.02
C LYS A 454 -17.88 11.91 -10.09
N LEU A 455 -17.80 12.28 -8.82
CA LEU A 455 -17.19 11.47 -7.78
C LEU A 455 -17.90 10.11 -7.65
N GLN A 456 -17.11 9.05 -7.64
CA GLN A 456 -17.52 7.69 -7.37
C GLN A 456 -16.59 7.06 -6.35
N ILE A 457 -17.13 6.56 -5.24
CA ILE A 457 -16.39 5.78 -4.25
C ILE A 457 -16.22 4.34 -4.74
N GLU A 458 -15.08 3.74 -4.45
CA GLU A 458 -14.78 2.35 -4.77
C GLU A 458 -15.90 1.42 -4.27
N SER A 459 -16.27 0.43 -5.10
CA SER A 459 -17.32 -0.51 -4.73
C SER A 459 -16.84 -1.50 -3.65
N LYS A 460 -17.76 -2.00 -2.79
CA LYS A 460 -17.47 -3.06 -1.82
C LYS A 460 -16.82 -4.29 -2.50
N ILE A 461 -17.24 -4.60 -3.75
CA ILE A 461 -16.70 -5.72 -4.53
C ILE A 461 -15.24 -5.48 -4.92
N ASP A 462 -14.90 -4.28 -5.37
CA ASP A 462 -13.52 -3.95 -5.79
C ASP A 462 -12.60 -3.84 -4.59
N ALA A 463 -13.09 -3.30 -3.47
CA ALA A 463 -12.37 -3.29 -2.20
C ALA A 463 -12.06 -4.72 -1.71
N LYS A 464 -13.04 -5.64 -1.75
CA LYS A 464 -12.84 -7.07 -1.43
C LYS A 464 -11.82 -7.74 -2.37
N LYS A 465 -11.77 -7.40 -3.66
CA LYS A 465 -10.72 -7.90 -4.59
C LYS A 465 -9.30 -7.44 -4.20
N ARG A 466 -9.17 -6.32 -3.51
CA ARG A 466 -7.91 -5.82 -2.96
C ARG A 466 -7.56 -6.41 -1.59
N GLY A 467 -8.38 -7.32 -1.07
CA GLY A 467 -8.18 -7.94 0.25
C GLY A 467 -8.75 -7.13 1.42
N LEU A 468 -9.52 -6.08 1.18
CA LEU A 468 -10.20 -5.33 2.23
C LEU A 468 -11.48 -6.04 2.67
N LEU A 469 -11.80 -5.91 3.95
CA LEU A 469 -13.12 -6.31 4.48
C LEU A 469 -14.19 -5.32 4.03
N SER A 470 -15.46 -5.68 4.21
CA SER A 470 -16.58 -4.75 4.01
C SER A 470 -16.47 -3.57 4.98
N PRO A 471 -16.60 -2.30 4.52
CA PRO A 471 -16.41 -1.12 5.36
C PRO A 471 -17.67 -0.77 6.18
N ASP A 472 -18.25 -1.74 6.86
CA ASP A 472 -19.58 -1.64 7.46
C ASP A 472 -19.65 -0.59 8.57
N CYS A 473 -18.56 -0.41 9.36
CA CYS A 473 -18.49 0.64 10.37
C CYS A 473 -18.49 2.04 9.74
N ALA A 474 -17.75 2.22 8.64
CA ALA A 474 -17.74 3.48 7.90
C ALA A 474 -19.06 3.71 7.16
N GLU A 475 -19.70 2.69 6.59
CA GLU A 475 -21.02 2.82 5.96
C GLU A 475 -22.07 3.25 6.99
N ALA A 476 -22.09 2.66 8.19
CA ALA A 476 -22.96 3.12 9.26
C ALA A 476 -22.66 4.59 9.64
N PHE A 477 -21.39 4.99 9.71
CA PHE A 477 -21.00 6.36 10.02
C PHE A 477 -21.50 7.35 8.97
N ILE A 478 -21.28 7.09 7.67
CA ILE A 478 -21.71 8.01 6.62
C ILE A 478 -23.23 8.14 6.52
N LEU A 479 -24.00 7.10 6.87
CA LEU A 479 -25.46 7.17 6.90
C LEU A 479 -25.97 8.23 7.88
N THR A 480 -25.23 8.58 8.92
CA THR A 480 -25.60 9.66 9.85
C THR A 480 -25.68 11.04 9.20
N PHE A 481 -25.14 11.21 7.99
CA PHE A 481 -25.16 12.45 7.21
C PHE A 481 -26.31 12.54 6.22
N PHE A 482 -27.17 11.52 6.14
CA PHE A 482 -28.35 11.53 5.29
C PHE A 482 -29.43 12.45 5.80
N GLY A 483 -30.06 13.22 4.89
CA GLY A 483 -31.20 14.10 5.20
C GLY A 483 -30.82 15.39 5.95
N GLY A 484 -29.65 15.87 5.75
CA GLY A 484 -29.02 17.14 6.11
C GLY A 484 -29.71 18.08 7.08
N GLU A 485 -29.25 18.16 8.32
CA GLU A 485 -29.05 19.39 9.08
C GLU A 485 -27.70 19.27 9.77
N TYR A 486 -26.73 20.00 9.26
CA TYR A 486 -25.52 20.29 10.00
C TYR A 486 -25.84 21.44 10.96
N VAL A 487 -26.30 21.15 12.15
CA VAL A 487 -26.22 22.12 13.24
C VAL A 487 -24.82 22.01 13.81
N VAL A 488 -23.96 22.91 13.40
CA VAL A 488 -22.66 23.11 14.05
C VAL A 488 -22.97 23.88 15.34
N ASP A 489 -22.63 23.31 16.50
CA ASP A 489 -22.66 24.02 17.77
C ASP A 489 -21.81 25.30 17.64
N GLY A 490 -22.42 26.46 17.63
CA GLY A 490 -21.70 27.74 17.49
C GLY A 490 -22.36 28.77 16.54
N GLY A 491 -23.57 28.56 16.09
CA GLY A 491 -24.38 29.63 15.47
C GLY A 491 -24.07 29.98 14.02
N TYR A 492 -23.35 29.18 13.27
CA TYR A 492 -23.21 29.32 11.82
C TYR A 492 -24.23 28.43 11.11
N GLN A 493 -25.25 29.05 10.54
CA GLN A 493 -26.17 28.40 9.60
C GLN A 493 -25.41 28.18 8.28
N VAL A 494 -25.06 26.95 7.97
CA VAL A 494 -24.75 26.58 6.60
C VAL A 494 -26.06 26.23 5.92
N ASN A 495 -26.36 26.90 4.83
CA ASN A 495 -27.56 26.92 4.00
C ASN A 495 -28.52 25.73 4.15
N ARG A 496 -29.75 26.01 4.52
CA ARG A 496 -30.90 25.11 4.46
C ARG A 496 -31.01 24.57 3.02
N LEU A 497 -30.85 23.28 2.84
CA LEU A 497 -31.37 22.60 1.66
C LEU A 497 -32.91 22.55 1.77
N PRO A 498 -33.64 22.67 0.66
CA PRO A 498 -35.11 22.76 0.69
C PRO A 498 -35.73 21.48 1.24
N ASP A 499 -36.79 21.68 2.03
CA ASP A 499 -37.65 20.66 2.60
C ASP A 499 -38.25 19.78 1.48
N HIS A 500 -37.76 18.60 1.28
CA HIS A 500 -38.33 17.59 0.40
C HIS A 500 -39.04 16.51 1.24
N THR A 501 -40.07 16.91 1.99
CA THR A 501 -41.16 16.01 2.33
C THR A 501 -42.02 15.88 1.10
N ALA A 502 -41.80 14.95 0.23
CA ALA A 502 -42.76 14.25 -0.62
C ALA A 502 -42.03 13.51 -1.76
N GLY A 503 -41.76 12.29 -1.57
CA GLY A 503 -41.44 11.32 -2.61
C GLY A 503 -42.09 10.01 -2.22
N ARG A 504 -43.42 9.96 -2.41
CA ARG A 504 -44.17 8.70 -2.34
C ARG A 504 -43.55 7.67 -3.26
N LEU A 505 -43.44 6.48 -2.71
CA LEU A 505 -43.29 5.24 -3.42
C LEU A 505 -44.07 5.15 -4.72
N ILE A 506 -43.46 4.85 -5.82
CA ILE A 506 -43.87 3.88 -6.84
C ILE A 506 -42.66 3.02 -7.18
#